data_73829b5632585af20791b7e49c3ecfa4
#
_entry.id   73829b5632585af20791b7e49c3ecfa4
#
_cell.length_a   1.000
_cell.length_b   1.000
_cell.length_c   1.000
_cell.angle_alpha   90.00
_cell.angle_beta   90.00
_cell.angle_gamma   90.00
#
_symmetry.space_group_name_H-M   'P 1'
#
loop_
_entity.id
_entity.type
_entity.pdbx_description
1 polymer ?
#
loop_
_entity_poly.entity_id
_entity_poly.type
_entity_poly.pdbx_seq_one_letter_code
_entity_poly.pdbx_strand_id
1 'polypeptide(L)'
;YPIMRKAANFYTQYLYQNQRRTTTDTEKYPDGYYYTTWEGRSPEQGPTEEGIKYDLQLVAGMYDYTIKAAEILGVDTDKVSAWKEIRNHLEIPVEIGGDGQIKEWKEETSYNTDANGKTLGDPVHRHISHLVGLYPGTLINRDTPELLNGAKVVLENRGDDSTGWSCSNKFLLWARCLDGDKALELFRYQLAQKTYANLFDTHAPFQIDGNFGSAAGVMELLMQSQTGTVYILPALPTEW
;
A
#
# COMPACT_ATOMS: atom_id res chain seq x y z
N TYR A 1 10.43 -5.90 -18.49
CA TYR A 1 9.60 -4.90 -19.15
C TYR A 1 8.39 -5.50 -19.91
N PRO A 2 8.50 -6.61 -20.66
CA PRO A 2 7.37 -7.15 -21.46
C PRO A 2 6.10 -7.46 -20.65
N ILE A 3 6.22 -7.95 -19.41
CA ILE A 3 5.08 -8.22 -18.53
C ILE A 3 4.41 -6.91 -18.10
N MET A 4 5.19 -5.94 -17.65
CA MET A 4 4.70 -4.61 -17.22
C MET A 4 3.94 -3.92 -18.38
N ARG A 5 4.51 -3.93 -19.58
CA ARG A 5 3.88 -3.38 -20.78
C ARG A 5 2.53 -4.03 -21.09
N LYS A 6 2.43 -5.37 -20.96
CA LYS A 6 1.16 -6.08 -21.19
C LYS A 6 0.11 -5.68 -20.15
N ALA A 7 0.49 -5.57 -18.89
CA ALA A 7 -0.38 -5.13 -17.82
C ALA A 7 -0.88 -3.69 -18.06
N ALA A 8 0.03 -2.76 -18.38
CA ALA A 8 -0.35 -1.38 -18.69
C ALA A 8 -1.30 -1.27 -19.89
N ASN A 9 -1.05 -2.02 -20.96
CA ASN A 9 -1.95 -2.04 -22.12
C ASN A 9 -3.34 -2.61 -21.76
N PHE A 10 -3.40 -3.68 -20.98
CA PHE A 10 -4.66 -4.25 -20.51
C PHE A 10 -5.45 -3.22 -19.69
N TYR A 11 -4.83 -2.62 -18.67
CA TYR A 11 -5.50 -1.65 -17.82
C TYR A 11 -5.87 -0.37 -18.57
N THR A 12 -5.08 0.07 -19.54
CA THR A 12 -5.42 1.23 -20.38
C THR A 12 -6.72 0.97 -21.14
N GLN A 13 -6.84 -0.18 -21.80
CA GLN A 13 -8.05 -0.54 -22.52
C GLN A 13 -9.25 -0.74 -21.58
N TYR A 14 -9.05 -1.44 -20.49
CA TYR A 14 -10.07 -1.72 -19.48
C TYR A 14 -10.63 -0.45 -18.84
N LEU A 15 -9.75 0.45 -18.36
CA LEU A 15 -10.15 1.69 -17.69
C LEU A 15 -10.77 2.68 -18.69
N TYR A 16 -10.16 2.87 -19.84
CA TYR A 16 -10.64 3.82 -20.85
C TYR A 16 -12.03 3.47 -21.36
N GLN A 17 -12.31 2.21 -21.64
CA GLN A 17 -13.59 1.76 -22.20
C GLN A 17 -14.72 1.67 -21.17
N ASN A 18 -14.42 1.31 -19.93
CA ASN A 18 -15.45 0.85 -19.01
C ASN A 18 -15.50 1.61 -17.67
N GLN A 19 -14.43 2.34 -17.29
CA GLN A 19 -14.25 2.81 -15.91
C GLN A 19 -14.08 4.33 -15.80
N ARG A 20 -14.44 5.08 -16.81
CA ARG A 20 -14.46 6.54 -16.73
C ARG A 20 -15.71 7.02 -15.99
N ARG A 21 -15.53 7.86 -15.00
CA ARG A 21 -16.61 8.51 -14.21
C ARG A 21 -16.51 10.01 -14.36
N THR A 22 -17.65 10.68 -14.49
CA THR A 22 -17.74 12.14 -14.43
C THR A 22 -18.03 12.59 -13.00
N THR A 23 -17.54 13.77 -12.63
CA THR A 23 -17.74 14.33 -11.29
C THR A 23 -17.89 15.84 -11.36
N THR A 24 -18.58 16.40 -10.37
CA THR A 24 -18.64 17.85 -10.12
C THR A 24 -17.61 18.31 -9.09
N ASP A 25 -16.88 17.40 -8.48
CA ASP A 25 -15.78 17.69 -7.54
C ASP A 25 -14.53 18.07 -8.34
N THR A 26 -14.49 19.33 -8.76
CA THR A 26 -13.36 19.89 -9.53
C THR A 26 -12.16 20.24 -8.66
N GLU A 27 -12.29 20.20 -7.35
CA GLU A 27 -11.15 20.34 -6.43
C GLU A 27 -10.27 19.08 -6.47
N LYS A 28 -10.92 17.91 -6.37
CA LYS A 28 -10.21 16.61 -6.49
C LYS A 28 -9.89 16.22 -7.94
N TYR A 29 -10.76 16.56 -8.88
CA TYR A 29 -10.69 16.15 -10.28
C TYR A 29 -10.92 17.35 -11.21
N PRO A 30 -9.88 18.17 -11.47
CA PRO A 30 -10.02 19.44 -12.19
C PRO A 30 -10.64 19.33 -13.58
N ASP A 31 -10.41 18.21 -14.27
CA ASP A 31 -10.95 17.96 -15.62
C ASP A 31 -12.38 17.41 -15.61
N GLY A 32 -13.03 17.29 -14.42
CA GLY A 32 -14.40 16.84 -14.26
C GLY A 32 -14.62 15.36 -14.50
N TYR A 33 -13.55 14.56 -14.50
CA TYR A 33 -13.64 13.11 -14.62
C TYR A 33 -12.42 12.41 -13.99
N TYR A 34 -12.60 11.09 -13.76
CA TYR A 34 -11.54 10.20 -13.31
C TYR A 34 -11.78 8.78 -13.83
N TYR A 35 -10.75 7.95 -13.79
CA TYR A 35 -10.82 6.51 -13.99
C TYR A 35 -10.78 5.80 -12.65
N THR A 36 -11.61 4.76 -12.49
CA THR A 36 -11.64 3.96 -11.26
C THR A 36 -11.51 2.47 -11.58
N THR A 37 -11.25 1.65 -10.57
CA THR A 37 -11.27 0.19 -10.73
C THR A 37 -12.70 -0.34 -10.60
N TRP A 38 -12.95 -1.53 -11.16
CA TRP A 38 -14.23 -2.22 -11.03
C TRP A 38 -14.51 -2.55 -9.56
N GLU A 39 -15.75 -2.97 -9.27
CA GLU A 39 -16.10 -3.46 -7.95
C GLU A 39 -15.11 -4.54 -7.49
N GLY A 40 -14.49 -4.29 -6.36
CA GLY A 40 -13.54 -5.15 -5.69
C GLY A 40 -13.80 -5.21 -4.20
N ARG A 41 -13.00 -5.98 -3.50
CA ARG A 41 -13.04 -6.07 -2.04
C ARG A 41 -11.62 -5.95 -1.49
N SER A 42 -11.46 -5.17 -0.43
CA SER A 42 -10.18 -5.16 0.26
C SER A 42 -9.90 -6.56 0.82
N PRO A 43 -8.73 -7.14 0.59
CA PRO A 43 -8.38 -8.46 1.11
C PRO A 43 -8.29 -8.44 2.65
N GLU A 44 -9.02 -9.28 3.34
CA GLU A 44 -10.14 -10.17 2.97
C GLU A 44 -11.43 -9.72 3.63
N GLN A 45 -11.73 -8.41 3.67
CA GLN A 45 -12.77 -7.85 4.54
C GLN A 45 -13.52 -6.68 3.92
N GLY A 46 -14.55 -6.23 4.64
CA GLY A 46 -15.29 -5.02 4.35
C GLY A 46 -16.25 -5.12 3.16
N PRO A 47 -16.79 -3.99 2.71
CA PRO A 47 -17.73 -3.93 1.60
C PRO A 47 -17.05 -4.22 0.25
N THR A 48 -17.88 -4.59 -0.73
CA THR A 48 -17.53 -4.57 -2.15
C THR A 48 -17.90 -3.21 -2.71
N GLU A 49 -16.96 -2.52 -3.33
CA GLU A 49 -17.17 -1.21 -3.94
C GLU A 49 -16.21 -0.97 -5.12
N GLU A 50 -16.55 0.02 -5.97
CA GLU A 50 -15.61 0.52 -6.98
C GLU A 50 -14.49 1.32 -6.32
N GLY A 51 -13.29 1.28 -6.87
CA GLY A 51 -12.19 2.12 -6.41
C GLY A 51 -11.63 1.73 -5.05
N ILE A 52 -11.60 0.43 -4.75
CA ILE A 52 -10.90 -0.09 -3.57
C ILE A 52 -9.47 0.43 -3.55
N LYS A 53 -9.05 1.02 -2.44
CA LYS A 53 -7.74 1.69 -2.34
C LYS A 53 -6.56 0.76 -2.60
N TYR A 54 -6.68 -0.52 -2.25
CA TYR A 54 -5.69 -1.55 -2.60
C TYR A 54 -5.49 -1.67 -4.12
N ASP A 55 -6.59 -1.80 -4.88
CA ASP A 55 -6.54 -1.96 -6.33
C ASP A 55 -6.01 -0.70 -7.02
N LEU A 56 -6.48 0.48 -6.59
CA LEU A 56 -6.02 1.77 -7.12
C LEU A 56 -4.52 1.97 -6.90
N GLN A 57 -3.99 1.61 -5.73
CA GLN A 57 -2.56 1.71 -5.44
C GLN A 57 -1.72 0.78 -6.32
N LEU A 58 -2.19 -0.44 -6.56
CA LEU A 58 -1.52 -1.38 -7.47
C LEU A 58 -1.52 -0.89 -8.91
N VAL A 59 -2.65 -0.37 -9.39
CA VAL A 59 -2.78 0.19 -10.76
C VAL A 59 -1.89 1.42 -10.91
N ALA A 60 -1.89 2.34 -9.93
CA ALA A 60 -1.04 3.52 -9.93
C ALA A 60 0.44 3.13 -10.01
N GLY A 61 0.89 2.26 -9.12
CA GLY A 61 2.29 1.78 -9.11
C GLY A 61 2.68 1.06 -10.40
N MET A 62 1.79 0.25 -10.95
CA MET A 62 2.01 -0.42 -12.23
C MET A 62 2.27 0.58 -13.36
N TYR A 63 1.47 1.66 -13.46
CA TYR A 63 1.71 2.70 -14.45
C TYR A 63 3.01 3.47 -14.18
N ASP A 64 3.26 3.89 -12.95
CA ASP A 64 4.46 4.65 -12.59
C ASP A 64 5.74 3.89 -12.96
N TYR A 65 5.81 2.60 -12.62
CA TYR A 65 6.96 1.75 -12.98
C TYR A 65 7.06 1.46 -14.48
N THR A 66 5.93 1.25 -15.17
CA THR A 66 5.93 0.94 -16.60
C THR A 66 6.34 2.15 -17.42
N ILE A 67 5.82 3.33 -17.09
CA ILE A 67 6.17 4.60 -17.74
C ILE A 67 7.68 4.87 -17.57
N LYS A 68 8.17 4.81 -16.32
CA LYS A 68 9.58 5.00 -16.02
C LYS A 68 10.49 4.01 -16.76
N ALA A 69 10.10 2.74 -16.81
CA ALA A 69 10.85 1.72 -17.53
C ALA A 69 10.86 1.96 -19.04
N ALA A 70 9.73 2.37 -19.64
CA ALA A 70 9.65 2.71 -21.05
C ALA A 70 10.54 3.90 -21.42
N GLU A 71 10.53 4.94 -20.59
CA GLU A 71 11.38 6.13 -20.77
C GLU A 71 12.88 5.80 -20.67
N ILE A 72 13.29 5.00 -19.68
CA ILE A 72 14.68 4.55 -19.52
C ILE A 72 15.14 3.72 -20.73
N LEU A 73 14.28 2.85 -21.23
CA LEU A 73 14.59 1.96 -22.35
C LEU A 73 14.43 2.63 -23.72
N GLY A 74 13.79 3.81 -23.80
CA GLY A 74 13.49 4.50 -25.05
C GLY A 74 12.51 3.73 -25.95
N VAL A 75 11.54 3.02 -25.36
CA VAL A 75 10.56 2.17 -26.09
C VAL A 75 9.12 2.60 -25.82
N ASP A 76 8.16 2.14 -26.67
CA ASP A 76 6.72 2.38 -26.53
C ASP A 76 6.34 3.86 -26.31
N THR A 77 7.09 4.79 -26.91
CA THR A 77 6.86 6.25 -26.77
C THR A 77 5.48 6.67 -27.23
N ASP A 78 4.89 5.96 -28.17
CA ASP A 78 3.52 6.11 -28.65
C ASP A 78 2.46 5.79 -27.59
N LYS A 79 2.80 4.94 -26.60
CA LYS A 79 1.88 4.49 -25.55
C LYS A 79 2.04 5.27 -24.23
N VAL A 80 3.23 5.80 -23.98
CA VAL A 80 3.54 6.52 -22.73
C VAL A 80 2.56 7.67 -22.49
N SER A 81 2.15 8.40 -23.53
CA SER A 81 1.17 9.49 -23.39
C SER A 81 -0.19 9.00 -22.89
N ALA A 82 -0.68 7.87 -23.42
CA ALA A 82 -1.95 7.28 -22.99
C ALA A 82 -1.85 6.70 -21.56
N TRP A 83 -0.72 6.10 -21.19
CA TRP A 83 -0.48 5.62 -19.83
C TRP A 83 -0.43 6.76 -18.82
N LYS A 84 0.23 7.88 -19.17
CA LYS A 84 0.26 9.08 -18.34
C LYS A 84 -1.12 9.71 -18.20
N GLU A 85 -1.90 9.75 -19.27
CA GLU A 85 -3.27 10.27 -19.26
C GLU A 85 -4.12 9.49 -18.25
N ILE A 86 -4.17 8.16 -18.36
CA ILE A 86 -4.91 7.31 -17.42
C ILE A 86 -4.38 7.47 -15.98
N ARG A 87 -3.06 7.48 -15.81
CA ARG A 87 -2.44 7.59 -14.47
C ARG A 87 -2.78 8.92 -13.78
N ASN A 88 -2.78 10.00 -14.54
CA ASN A 88 -3.06 11.35 -14.03
C ASN A 88 -4.54 11.56 -13.68
N HIS A 89 -5.43 10.82 -14.32
CA HIS A 89 -6.87 10.85 -14.06
C HIS A 89 -7.37 9.65 -13.25
N LEU A 90 -6.47 8.83 -12.71
CA LEU A 90 -6.88 7.74 -11.83
C LEU A 90 -7.49 8.30 -10.55
N GLU A 91 -8.57 7.69 -10.06
CA GLU A 91 -9.13 8.00 -8.74
C GLU A 91 -8.01 7.99 -7.69
N ILE A 92 -8.06 8.92 -6.74
CA ILE A 92 -6.98 9.12 -5.77
C ILE A 92 -6.65 7.80 -5.06
N PRO A 93 -5.46 7.21 -5.30
CA PRO A 93 -5.15 5.87 -4.80
C PRO A 93 -4.84 5.84 -3.30
N VAL A 94 -4.33 6.95 -2.75
CA VAL A 94 -4.03 7.09 -1.32
C VAL A 94 -4.72 8.34 -0.82
N GLU A 95 -5.65 8.19 0.11
CA GLU A 95 -6.45 9.28 0.65
C GLU A 95 -6.43 9.23 2.18
N ILE A 96 -6.33 10.40 2.82
CA ILE A 96 -6.37 10.51 4.28
C ILE A 96 -7.82 10.74 4.72
N GLY A 97 -8.27 9.99 5.72
CA GLY A 97 -9.58 10.15 6.34
C GLY A 97 -9.58 11.14 7.51
N GLY A 98 -10.74 11.29 8.15
CA GLY A 98 -10.97 12.29 9.19
C GLY A 98 -10.14 12.13 10.47
N ASP A 99 -9.71 10.92 10.77
CA ASP A 99 -8.83 10.64 11.93
C ASP A 99 -7.33 10.70 11.56
N GLY A 100 -7.02 11.13 10.33
CA GLY A 100 -5.66 11.19 9.81
C GLY A 100 -5.13 9.85 9.27
N GLN A 101 -5.96 8.80 9.25
CA GLN A 101 -5.60 7.47 8.73
C GLN A 101 -5.58 7.45 7.20
N ILE A 102 -4.82 6.51 6.60
CA ILE A 102 -5.01 6.11 5.20
C ILE A 102 -6.31 5.32 5.10
N LYS A 103 -7.20 5.74 4.18
CA LYS A 103 -8.48 5.07 3.94
C LYS A 103 -8.28 3.70 3.28
N GLU A 104 -9.03 2.71 3.73
CA GLU A 104 -9.11 1.38 3.10
C GLU A 104 -10.25 1.33 2.07
N TRP A 105 -11.36 2.01 2.36
CA TRP A 105 -12.56 2.08 1.52
C TRP A 105 -12.87 3.52 1.12
N LYS A 106 -13.60 3.67 0.02
CA LYS A 106 -14.02 4.96 -0.51
C LYS A 106 -14.93 5.71 0.49
N GLU A 107 -15.90 4.99 1.05
CA GLU A 107 -16.88 5.53 1.99
C GLU A 107 -16.35 5.71 3.43
N GLU A 108 -15.13 5.29 3.69
CA GLU A 108 -14.50 5.48 5.00
C GLU A 108 -14.29 6.97 5.28
N THR A 109 -14.80 7.45 6.42
CA THR A 109 -14.61 8.84 6.87
C THR A 109 -13.70 8.92 8.09
N SER A 110 -13.91 8.06 9.08
CA SER A 110 -13.02 7.81 10.21
C SER A 110 -12.51 6.38 10.13
N TYR A 111 -11.49 6.03 10.89
CA TYR A 111 -10.90 4.69 10.85
C TYR A 111 -11.97 3.58 10.90
N ASN A 112 -12.00 2.77 9.84
CA ASN A 112 -12.93 1.62 9.68
C ASN A 112 -14.43 1.98 9.81
N THR A 113 -14.83 3.24 9.58
CA THR A 113 -16.19 3.72 9.81
C THR A 113 -16.64 4.68 8.71
N ASP A 114 -17.88 4.53 8.23
CA ASP A 114 -18.50 5.43 7.26
C ASP A 114 -19.07 6.70 7.91
N ALA A 115 -19.61 7.61 7.08
CA ALA A 115 -20.21 8.88 7.53
C ALA A 115 -21.43 8.71 8.45
N ASN A 116 -22.05 7.55 8.49
CA ASN A 116 -23.21 7.24 9.33
C ASN A 116 -22.79 6.54 10.64
N GLY A 117 -21.50 6.36 10.89
CA GLY A 117 -20.98 5.67 12.05
C GLY A 117 -21.05 4.14 11.95
N LYS A 118 -21.29 3.60 10.74
CA LYS A 118 -21.31 2.14 10.50
C LYS A 118 -19.89 1.63 10.34
N THR A 119 -19.56 0.58 11.08
CA THR A 119 -18.30 -0.15 10.93
C THR A 119 -18.26 -0.87 9.57
N LEU A 120 -17.18 -0.69 8.81
CA LEU A 120 -17.01 -1.23 7.46
C LEU A 120 -16.39 -2.63 7.46
N GLY A 121 -15.43 -2.89 8.35
CA GLY A 121 -14.75 -4.17 8.45
C GLY A 121 -14.29 -4.47 9.88
N ASP A 122 -13.38 -5.42 10.04
CA ASP A 122 -12.74 -5.74 11.32
C ASP A 122 -11.59 -4.73 11.59
N PRO A 123 -11.69 -3.89 12.64
CA PRO A 123 -10.69 -2.87 12.91
C PRO A 123 -9.31 -3.42 13.25
N VAL A 124 -9.21 -4.68 13.65
CA VAL A 124 -7.94 -5.36 13.98
C VAL A 124 -7.59 -6.49 13.01
N HIS A 125 -8.17 -6.45 11.80
CA HIS A 125 -7.94 -7.47 10.79
C HIS A 125 -6.46 -7.69 10.48
N ARG A 126 -6.09 -8.94 10.21
CA ARG A 126 -4.70 -9.32 9.93
C ARG A 126 -4.13 -8.73 8.63
N HIS A 127 -4.95 -8.46 7.62
CA HIS A 127 -4.53 -7.77 6.40
C HIS A 127 -4.55 -6.25 6.56
N ILE A 128 -3.56 -5.57 5.99
CA ILE A 128 -3.43 -4.12 5.91
C ILE A 128 -3.19 -3.74 4.44
N SER A 129 -4.09 -4.22 3.58
CA SER A 129 -3.91 -4.20 2.12
C SER A 129 -3.83 -2.79 1.55
N HIS A 130 -4.51 -1.82 2.15
CA HIS A 130 -4.48 -0.41 1.78
C HIS A 130 -3.15 0.31 2.09
N LEU A 131 -2.18 -0.37 2.70
CA LEU A 131 -0.79 0.09 2.83
C LEU A 131 0.15 -0.55 1.81
N VAL A 132 -0.36 -1.21 0.76
CA VAL A 132 0.47 -1.74 -0.33
C VAL A 132 1.29 -0.65 -1.03
N GLY A 133 0.81 0.59 -1.02
CA GLY A 133 1.53 1.76 -1.52
C GLY A 133 2.73 2.18 -0.66
N LEU A 134 2.80 1.73 0.60
CA LEU A 134 3.97 1.90 1.47
C LEU A 134 4.98 0.77 1.22
N TYR A 135 4.53 -0.48 1.21
CA TYR A 135 5.34 -1.65 0.87
C TYR A 135 4.48 -2.76 0.24
N PRO A 136 4.93 -3.37 -0.86
CA PRO A 136 6.19 -3.14 -1.60
C PRO A 136 6.16 -1.89 -2.51
N GLY A 137 5.03 -1.17 -2.55
CA GLY A 137 4.86 0.04 -3.33
C GLY A 137 5.74 1.21 -2.83
N THR A 138 5.58 2.34 -3.50
CA THR A 138 6.37 3.55 -3.24
C THR A 138 5.56 4.83 -3.27
N LEU A 139 4.22 4.72 -3.27
CA LEU A 139 3.31 5.87 -3.26
C LEU A 139 3.35 6.61 -1.92
N ILE A 140 3.57 5.86 -0.83
CA ILE A 140 3.71 6.36 0.53
C ILE A 140 5.19 6.21 0.91
N ASN A 141 5.87 7.33 1.16
CA ASN A 141 7.29 7.32 1.44
C ASN A 141 7.70 8.60 2.19
N ARG A 142 9.00 8.79 2.46
CA ARG A 142 9.54 9.97 3.18
C ARG A 142 9.28 11.32 2.50
N ASP A 143 9.07 11.32 1.18
CA ASP A 143 8.78 12.53 0.41
C ASP A 143 7.28 12.87 0.43
N THR A 144 6.45 11.99 1.03
CA THR A 144 5.02 12.17 1.29
C THR A 144 4.72 12.08 2.80
N PRO A 145 5.23 13.00 3.64
CA PRO A 145 5.20 12.87 5.09
C PRO A 145 3.79 12.78 5.68
N GLU A 146 2.81 13.44 5.09
CA GLU A 146 1.40 13.35 5.52
C GLU A 146 0.85 11.94 5.33
N LEU A 147 1.11 11.32 4.16
CA LEU A 147 0.70 9.94 3.90
C LEU A 147 1.45 8.96 4.80
N LEU A 148 2.73 9.23 5.07
CA LEU A 148 3.52 8.41 5.97
C LEU A 148 2.97 8.44 7.41
N ASN A 149 2.56 9.62 7.87
CA ASN A 149 1.88 9.77 9.16
C ASN A 149 0.51 9.04 9.16
N GLY A 150 -0.25 9.14 8.08
CA GLY A 150 -1.51 8.42 7.93
C GLY A 150 -1.33 6.89 7.97
N ALA A 151 -0.23 6.38 7.44
CA ALA A 151 0.12 4.96 7.55
C ALA A 151 0.42 4.55 9.00
N LYS A 152 1.10 5.41 9.78
CA LYS A 152 1.33 5.17 11.23
C LYS A 152 0.02 5.09 11.99
N VAL A 153 -0.92 6.01 11.73
CA VAL A 153 -2.26 5.98 12.35
C VAL A 153 -2.99 4.66 12.07
N VAL A 154 -2.90 4.14 10.83
CA VAL A 154 -3.46 2.81 10.50
C VAL A 154 -2.80 1.71 11.31
N LEU A 155 -1.46 1.70 11.38
CA LEU A 155 -0.71 0.66 12.09
C LEU A 155 -0.99 0.67 13.59
N GLU A 156 -1.09 1.84 14.21
CA GLU A 156 -1.46 2.01 15.62
C GLU A 156 -2.87 1.47 15.91
N ASN A 157 -3.85 1.84 15.08
CA ASN A 157 -5.23 1.36 15.23
C ASN A 157 -5.35 -0.16 14.99
N ARG A 158 -4.57 -0.71 14.06
CA ARG A 158 -4.56 -2.14 13.73
C ARG A 158 -3.93 -2.99 14.83
N GLY A 159 -3.12 -2.36 15.70
CA GLY A 159 -2.42 -3.00 16.83
C GLY A 159 -1.33 -3.97 16.40
N ASP A 160 -0.58 -4.47 17.37
CA ASP A 160 0.63 -5.28 17.13
C ASP A 160 0.33 -6.76 16.94
N ASP A 161 -0.56 -7.34 17.76
CA ASP A 161 -0.87 -8.76 17.70
C ASP A 161 -1.62 -9.13 16.41
N SER A 162 -1.21 -10.25 15.83
CA SER A 162 -1.82 -10.84 14.65
C SER A 162 -1.25 -12.22 14.36
N THR A 163 -1.49 -12.77 13.17
CA THR A 163 -0.81 -13.97 12.65
C THR A 163 0.66 -13.67 12.39
N GLY A 164 1.50 -14.71 12.34
CA GLY A 164 2.93 -14.51 12.19
C GLY A 164 3.34 -13.68 10.98
N TRP A 165 2.84 -14.02 9.78
CA TRP A 165 3.12 -13.24 8.57
C TRP A 165 2.59 -11.79 8.66
N SER A 166 1.47 -11.58 9.35
CA SER A 166 0.93 -10.22 9.55
C SER A 166 1.79 -9.41 10.52
N CYS A 167 2.32 -10.03 11.58
CA CYS A 167 3.28 -9.38 12.48
C CYS A 167 4.55 -8.97 11.74
N SER A 168 5.10 -9.84 10.87
CA SER A 168 6.27 -9.51 10.06
C SER A 168 5.98 -8.41 9.03
N ASN A 169 4.78 -8.40 8.45
CA ASN A 169 4.35 -7.32 7.56
C ASN A 169 4.26 -5.98 8.32
N LYS A 170 3.64 -5.96 9.50
CA LYS A 170 3.59 -4.75 10.35
C LYS A 170 4.99 -4.27 10.75
N PHE A 171 5.88 -5.18 11.13
CA PHE A 171 7.29 -4.88 11.38
C PHE A 171 7.93 -4.15 10.19
N LEU A 172 7.79 -4.70 9.00
CA LEU A 172 8.31 -4.14 7.77
C LEU A 172 7.70 -2.77 7.44
N LEU A 173 6.38 -2.61 7.62
CA LEU A 173 5.70 -1.34 7.41
C LEU A 173 6.19 -0.26 8.39
N TRP A 174 6.43 -0.60 9.66
CA TRP A 174 7.02 0.33 10.62
C TRP A 174 8.45 0.74 10.23
N ALA A 175 9.26 -0.18 9.71
CA ALA A 175 10.57 0.15 9.16
C ALA A 175 10.46 1.15 7.98
N ARG A 176 9.46 0.98 7.09
CA ARG A 176 9.16 1.95 6.03
C ARG A 176 8.60 3.27 6.54
N CYS A 177 7.93 3.27 7.68
CA CYS A 177 7.50 4.47 8.40
C CYS A 177 8.66 5.18 9.13
N LEU A 178 9.90 4.70 9.01
CA LEU A 178 11.11 5.25 9.61
C LEU A 178 11.07 5.22 11.16
N ASP A 179 10.35 4.26 11.73
CA ASP A 179 10.25 4.03 13.16
C ASP A 179 10.96 2.71 13.53
N GLY A 180 12.26 2.80 13.69
CA GLY A 180 13.11 1.64 13.94
C GLY A 180 12.87 0.99 15.31
N ASP A 181 12.57 1.78 16.32
CA ASP A 181 12.34 1.27 17.68
C ASP A 181 11.03 0.47 17.73
N LYS A 182 9.94 1.00 17.14
CA LYS A 182 8.69 0.28 17.05
C LYS A 182 8.80 -0.97 16.16
N ALA A 183 9.54 -0.87 15.07
CA ALA A 183 9.83 -2.02 14.21
C ALA A 183 10.59 -3.12 14.98
N LEU A 184 11.60 -2.78 15.77
CA LEU A 184 12.36 -3.74 16.59
C LEU A 184 11.48 -4.40 17.67
N GLU A 185 10.57 -3.64 18.30
CA GLU A 185 9.58 -4.18 19.24
C GLU A 185 8.74 -5.29 18.60
N LEU A 186 8.19 -5.02 17.40
CA LEU A 186 7.39 -6.03 16.68
C LEU A 186 8.21 -7.23 16.22
N PHE A 187 9.44 -7.03 15.79
CA PHE A 187 10.33 -8.13 15.43
C PHE A 187 10.59 -9.06 16.62
N ARG A 188 10.85 -8.49 17.79
CA ARG A 188 11.01 -9.26 19.04
C ARG A 188 9.72 -9.98 19.42
N TYR A 189 8.58 -9.31 19.30
CA TYR A 189 7.28 -9.92 19.54
C TYR A 189 7.04 -11.12 18.63
N GLN A 190 7.31 -10.98 17.33
CA GLN A 190 7.18 -12.07 16.36
C GLN A 190 8.08 -13.25 16.71
N LEU A 191 9.35 -13.03 17.03
CA LEU A 191 10.27 -14.10 17.41
C LEU A 191 9.80 -14.82 18.68
N ALA A 192 9.26 -14.10 19.66
CA ALA A 192 8.84 -14.67 20.93
C ALA A 192 7.48 -15.36 20.88
N GLN A 193 6.52 -14.86 20.06
CA GLN A 193 5.12 -15.24 20.12
C GLN A 193 4.62 -15.94 18.85
N LYS A 194 5.27 -15.70 17.71
CA LYS A 194 4.81 -16.16 16.40
C LYS A 194 5.86 -16.99 15.66
N THR A 195 6.79 -17.58 16.40
CA THR A 195 7.87 -18.40 15.82
C THR A 195 7.99 -19.70 16.63
N TYR A 196 8.04 -20.84 15.93
CA TYR A 196 8.30 -22.13 16.56
C TYR A 196 9.77 -22.28 16.98
N ALA A 197 10.07 -23.27 17.83
CA ALA A 197 11.44 -23.55 18.30
C ALA A 197 12.44 -23.84 17.16
N ASN A 198 11.96 -24.28 16.01
CA ASN A 198 12.77 -24.50 14.80
C ASN A 198 12.91 -23.23 13.93
N LEU A 199 12.51 -22.07 14.44
CA LEU A 199 12.52 -20.76 13.80
C LEU A 199 11.51 -20.59 12.64
N PHE A 200 10.62 -21.53 12.41
CA PHE A 200 9.57 -21.36 11.43
C PHE A 200 8.45 -20.46 12.00
N ASP A 201 7.95 -19.55 11.15
CA ASP A 201 6.83 -18.70 11.46
C ASP A 201 5.55 -19.50 11.74
N THR A 202 4.68 -18.98 12.58
CA THR A 202 3.39 -19.63 12.89
C THR A 202 2.21 -18.75 12.57
N HIS A 203 1.40 -19.23 11.60
CA HIS A 203 0.04 -18.75 11.40
C HIS A 203 -0.96 -19.71 12.06
N ALA A 204 -0.56 -20.95 12.32
CA ALA A 204 -1.34 -22.16 12.59
C ALA A 204 -2.13 -22.67 11.35
N PRO A 205 -1.51 -23.43 10.39
CA PRO A 205 -0.13 -23.98 10.45
C PRO A 205 0.96 -22.97 10.03
N PHE A 206 2.20 -23.49 9.90
CA PHE A 206 3.36 -22.77 9.39
C PHE A 206 3.09 -22.12 8.01
N GLN A 207 3.54 -20.89 7.86
CA GLN A 207 3.61 -20.15 6.60
C GLN A 207 4.97 -19.46 6.50
N ILE A 208 5.73 -19.70 5.44
CA ILE A 208 7.09 -19.15 5.23
C ILE A 208 7.08 -17.62 5.07
N ASP A 209 5.90 -17.05 4.76
CA ASP A 209 5.69 -15.61 4.55
C ASP A 209 6.23 -14.77 5.70
N GLY A 210 5.99 -15.19 6.94
CA GLY A 210 6.48 -14.49 8.12
C GLY A 210 8.01 -14.49 8.23
N ASN A 211 8.67 -15.59 7.84
CA ASN A 211 10.13 -15.67 7.79
C ASN A 211 10.71 -14.70 6.75
N PHE A 212 10.13 -14.67 5.54
CA PHE A 212 10.57 -13.78 4.48
C PHE A 212 10.25 -12.31 4.81
N GLY A 213 9.07 -12.05 5.35
CA GLY A 213 8.69 -10.71 5.80
C GLY A 213 9.63 -10.17 6.87
N SER A 214 10.04 -11.00 7.83
CA SER A 214 11.02 -10.63 8.86
C SER A 214 12.39 -10.31 8.28
N ALA A 215 12.89 -11.14 7.35
CA ALA A 215 14.16 -10.88 6.66
C ALA A 215 14.09 -9.56 5.87
N ALA A 216 13.00 -9.33 5.13
CA ALA A 216 12.78 -8.09 4.39
C ALA A 216 12.71 -6.87 5.33
N GLY A 217 12.03 -7.00 6.47
CA GLY A 217 11.95 -5.93 7.47
C GLY A 217 13.32 -5.52 8.03
N VAL A 218 14.19 -6.48 8.34
CA VAL A 218 15.58 -6.18 8.74
C VAL A 218 16.33 -5.44 7.64
N MET A 219 16.16 -5.84 6.38
CA MET A 219 16.77 -5.12 5.25
C MET A 219 16.27 -3.68 5.13
N GLU A 220 14.97 -3.45 5.34
CA GLU A 220 14.37 -2.11 5.31
C GLU A 220 14.82 -1.21 6.47
N LEU A 221 15.15 -1.77 7.65
CA LEU A 221 15.78 -1.01 8.73
C LEU A 221 17.15 -0.47 8.33
N LEU A 222 17.91 -1.27 7.57
CA LEU A 222 19.32 -1.01 7.26
C LEU A 222 19.52 -0.25 5.95
N MET A 223 18.65 -0.44 4.96
CA MET A 223 18.77 0.21 3.65
C MET A 223 17.43 0.35 2.94
N GLN A 224 17.17 1.53 2.41
CA GLN A 224 16.00 1.82 1.56
C GLN A 224 16.43 2.56 0.29
N SER A 225 15.77 2.28 -0.85
CA SER A 225 16.13 2.90 -2.13
C SER A 225 14.92 3.23 -3.04
N GLN A 226 13.71 3.17 -2.51
CA GLN A 226 12.47 3.28 -3.29
C GLN A 226 12.22 4.65 -3.92
N THR A 227 12.81 5.72 -3.41
CA THR A 227 12.60 7.10 -3.91
C THR A 227 13.69 7.55 -4.89
N GLY A 228 14.52 6.62 -5.39
CA GLY A 228 15.64 6.92 -6.30
C GLY A 228 16.92 7.34 -5.59
N THR A 229 16.89 7.48 -4.27
CA THR A 229 18.06 7.72 -3.41
C THR A 229 18.29 6.49 -2.53
N VAL A 230 19.53 6.11 -2.32
CA VAL A 230 19.90 5.05 -1.37
C VAL A 230 20.10 5.66 0.00
N TYR A 231 19.29 5.23 0.96
CA TYR A 231 19.38 5.63 2.36
C TYR A 231 20.00 4.49 3.16
N ILE A 232 21.08 4.77 3.85
CA ILE A 232 21.76 3.83 4.75
C ILE A 232 21.26 4.09 6.17
N LEU A 233 20.89 3.02 6.87
CA LEU A 233 20.35 3.03 8.24
C LEU A 233 19.15 3.98 8.42
N PRO A 234 18.16 3.98 7.49
CA PRO A 234 17.07 4.95 7.50
C PRO A 234 16.12 4.81 8.70
N ALA A 235 16.06 3.62 9.27
CA ALA A 235 15.20 3.29 10.41
C ALA A 235 15.97 2.43 11.44
N LEU A 236 17.23 2.80 11.73
CA LEU A 236 18.04 2.07 12.69
C LEU A 236 17.42 2.19 14.08
N PRO A 237 17.14 1.07 14.77
CA PRO A 237 16.73 1.11 16.19
C PRO A 237 17.80 1.74 17.08
N THR A 238 17.39 2.44 18.15
CA THR A 238 18.33 3.09 19.06
C THR A 238 19.24 2.12 19.82
N GLU A 239 18.85 0.86 19.90
CA GLU A 239 19.65 -0.19 20.55
C GLU A 239 20.76 -0.79 19.64
N TRP A 240 20.80 -0.52 18.37
CA TRP A 240 21.74 -1.12 17.40
C TRP A 240 22.95 -0.24 17.10
#